data_f30d39f0ea2015494b374084f32553bb
#
_entry.id   f30d39f0ea2015494b374084f32553bb
#
_cell.length_a   1.000
_cell.length_b   1.000
_cell.length_c   1.000
_cell.angle_alpha   90.00
_cell.angle_beta   90.00
_cell.angle_gamma   90.00
#
_symmetry.space_group_name_H-M   'P 1'
#
loop_
_entity.id
_entity.type
_entity.pdbx_description
1 polymer ?
#
loop_
_entity_poly.entity_id
_entity_poly.type
_entity_poly.pdbx_seq_one_letter_code
_entity_poly.pdbx_strand_id
1 'polypeptide(L)'
;MRSWVLLILASLLSFSVGAQKTTQSLLWEIRGNGLKTPSYLFGTSHIICASDFSFTPVLSEKIKSSKKLFLEIDLSQPNIQQEMMLMMQLDGTTLDKLIGSDFETINTNFQKITGASLKLFNQFKPFLGVSMLTLKTVPCTDFIQPETVFMKSAQEAGIPVGGLETISDQVAAINAQPLSDQITEFKKMVSNFDSVKLQMNELIKVYKQNDVERIYQFMQEQQMTDAFEQNMLIKRNKNWIPSIIHSIQIQPSFFAVGAAHLGGKEGVIALLKEKGYQLTPVKY
;
A
#
# COMPACT_ATOMS: atom_id res chain seq x y z
N MET A 1 75.80 5.42 26.27
CA MET A 1 74.38 5.42 26.66
C MET A 1 73.57 5.15 25.40
N ARG A 2 72.99 3.96 25.27
CA ARG A 2 72.30 3.51 24.06
C ARG A 2 70.75 3.72 24.26
N SER A 3 70.16 4.62 23.48
CA SER A 3 68.70 4.84 23.44
C SER A 3 68.05 3.81 22.55
N TRP A 4 67.14 3.06 23.12
CA TRP A 4 66.27 2.11 22.37
C TRP A 4 65.02 2.83 21.95
N VAL A 5 64.82 2.98 20.64
CA VAL A 5 63.60 3.47 20.04
C VAL A 5 62.71 2.25 19.74
N LEU A 6 61.66 2.08 20.51
CA LEU A 6 60.59 1.09 20.26
C LEU A 6 59.65 1.63 19.19
N LEU A 7 59.69 1.05 18.00
CA LEU A 7 58.71 1.25 16.92
C LEU A 7 57.50 0.36 17.22
N ILE A 8 56.40 0.99 17.64
CA ILE A 8 55.09 0.34 17.73
C ILE A 8 54.46 0.43 16.34
N LEU A 9 54.43 -0.69 15.60
CA LEU A 9 53.61 -0.86 14.39
C LEU A 9 52.15 -1.06 14.81
N ALA A 10 51.36 0.01 14.76
CA ALA A 10 49.92 -0.08 14.86
C ALA A 10 49.35 -0.57 13.52
N SER A 11 49.04 -1.87 13.42
CA SER A 11 48.33 -2.43 12.29
C SER A 11 46.84 -1.99 12.36
N LEU A 12 46.50 -0.98 11.57
CA LEU A 12 45.13 -0.56 11.28
C LEU A 12 44.47 -1.66 10.45
N LEU A 13 43.78 -2.57 11.11
CA LEU A 13 42.80 -3.46 10.49
C LEU A 13 41.62 -2.61 10.02
N SER A 14 41.67 -2.17 8.78
CA SER A 14 40.54 -1.56 8.10
C SER A 14 39.47 -2.64 7.90
N PHE A 15 38.48 -2.73 8.80
CA PHE A 15 37.26 -3.45 8.55
C PHE A 15 36.52 -2.71 7.43
N SER A 16 36.69 -3.18 6.21
CA SER A 16 35.78 -2.83 5.12
C SER A 16 34.43 -3.40 5.48
N VAL A 17 33.57 -2.60 6.09
CA VAL A 17 32.12 -2.89 6.16
C VAL A 17 31.63 -2.78 4.73
N GLY A 18 31.68 -3.90 4.01
CA GLY A 18 31.02 -4.03 2.72
C GLY A 18 29.56 -3.68 2.95
N ALA A 19 29.08 -2.59 2.36
CA ALA A 19 27.66 -2.30 2.30
C ALA A 19 26.98 -3.51 1.68
N GLN A 20 26.39 -4.36 2.51
CA GLN A 20 25.64 -5.49 2.09
C GLN A 20 24.47 -4.93 1.27
N LYS A 21 24.50 -5.16 -0.06
CA LYS A 21 23.41 -4.77 -0.94
C LYS A 21 22.15 -5.39 -0.36
N THR A 22 21.31 -4.59 0.29
CA THR A 22 20.07 -5.06 0.85
C THR A 22 19.27 -5.65 -0.28
N THR A 23 18.89 -6.92 -0.16
CA THR A 23 18.08 -7.59 -1.17
C THR A 23 16.74 -6.84 -1.25
N GLN A 24 16.48 -6.24 -2.41
CA GLN A 24 15.22 -5.56 -2.66
C GLN A 24 14.12 -6.62 -2.77
N SER A 25 13.02 -6.44 -2.06
CA SER A 25 11.88 -7.35 -2.10
C SER A 25 10.61 -6.67 -1.62
N LEU A 26 9.47 -7.08 -2.19
CA LEU A 26 8.13 -6.77 -1.66
C LEU A 26 7.69 -7.82 -0.63
N LEU A 27 8.34 -9.01 -0.59
CA LEU A 27 8.06 -10.07 0.37
C LEU A 27 9.07 -10.04 1.51
N TRP A 28 8.58 -10.00 2.74
CA TRP A 28 9.38 -9.93 3.97
C TRP A 28 8.98 -11.03 4.94
N GLU A 29 9.98 -11.70 5.51
CA GLU A 29 9.79 -12.67 6.58
C GLU A 29 9.89 -11.97 7.94
N ILE A 30 8.95 -12.26 8.85
CA ILE A 30 8.88 -11.74 10.22
C ILE A 30 9.29 -12.85 11.17
N ARG A 31 10.36 -12.61 11.95
CA ARG A 31 10.89 -13.51 12.99
C ARG A 31 11.23 -12.74 14.26
N GLY A 32 11.78 -13.43 15.25
CA GLY A 32 12.22 -12.84 16.53
C GLY A 32 11.15 -12.87 17.60
N ASN A 33 11.43 -12.26 18.75
CA ASN A 33 10.52 -12.17 19.91
C ASN A 33 9.86 -13.51 20.32
N GLY A 34 10.61 -14.62 20.21
CA GLY A 34 10.12 -15.93 20.60
C GLY A 34 9.18 -16.63 19.62
N LEU A 35 8.96 -16.07 18.42
CA LEU A 35 8.16 -16.70 17.37
C LEU A 35 8.76 -18.06 16.98
N LYS A 36 7.97 -19.13 17.08
CA LYS A 36 8.38 -20.50 16.70
C LYS A 36 8.40 -20.70 15.19
N THR A 37 7.50 -20.04 14.48
CA THR A 37 7.33 -20.10 13.02
C THR A 37 7.31 -18.69 12.47
N PRO A 38 7.85 -18.48 11.24
CA PRO A 38 7.82 -17.16 10.63
C PRO A 38 6.40 -16.78 10.21
N SER A 39 6.18 -15.48 10.13
CA SER A 39 5.07 -14.86 9.40
C SER A 39 5.61 -14.05 8.24
N TYR A 40 4.73 -13.60 7.35
CA TYR A 40 5.14 -12.92 6.12
C TYR A 40 4.36 -11.63 5.91
N LEU A 41 5.04 -10.64 5.32
CA LEU A 41 4.47 -9.35 4.95
C LEU A 41 4.79 -9.10 3.48
N PHE A 42 3.78 -8.75 2.67
CA PHE A 42 3.93 -8.46 1.26
C PHE A 42 3.34 -7.10 0.90
N GLY A 43 4.10 -6.33 0.11
CA GLY A 43 3.66 -5.04 -0.44
C GLY A 43 2.95 -5.21 -1.78
N THR A 44 1.66 -4.90 -1.83
CA THR A 44 0.85 -4.99 -3.05
C THR A 44 0.83 -3.67 -3.83
N SER A 45 0.48 -3.76 -5.10
CA SER A 45 -0.07 -2.65 -5.88
C SER A 45 -1.55 -2.97 -6.09
N HIS A 46 -2.46 -2.19 -5.50
CA HIS A 46 -3.90 -2.47 -5.52
C HIS A 46 -4.48 -2.72 -6.92
N ILE A 47 -3.77 -2.25 -7.94
CA ILE A 47 -4.09 -2.52 -9.35
C ILE A 47 -2.81 -2.55 -10.17
N ILE A 48 -2.65 -3.57 -11.01
CA ILE A 48 -1.48 -3.76 -11.86
C ILE A 48 -1.86 -4.57 -13.09
N CYS A 49 -1.15 -4.39 -14.21
CA CYS A 49 -1.32 -5.26 -15.38
C CYS A 49 -0.99 -6.71 -15.02
N ALA A 50 -1.79 -7.67 -15.51
CA ALA A 50 -1.55 -9.09 -15.25
C ALA A 50 -0.15 -9.53 -15.71
N SER A 51 0.36 -8.94 -16.80
CA SER A 51 1.73 -9.18 -17.31
C SER A 51 2.85 -8.66 -16.40
N ASP A 52 2.55 -7.73 -15.50
CA ASP A 52 3.52 -7.09 -14.60
C ASP A 52 3.52 -7.68 -13.20
N PHE A 53 2.58 -8.58 -12.90
CA PHE A 53 2.47 -9.28 -11.62
C PHE A 53 2.76 -10.77 -11.76
N SER A 54 3.65 -11.29 -10.92
CA SER A 54 3.96 -12.72 -10.87
C SER A 54 3.52 -13.31 -9.54
N PHE A 55 2.47 -14.14 -9.56
CA PHE A 55 2.11 -14.98 -8.43
C PHE A 55 2.98 -16.24 -8.45
N THR A 56 4.16 -16.12 -7.84
CA THR A 56 5.20 -17.17 -7.88
C THR A 56 4.86 -18.37 -7.00
N PRO A 57 5.48 -19.55 -7.24
CA PRO A 57 5.38 -20.69 -6.32
C PRO A 57 5.78 -20.34 -4.88
N VAL A 58 6.77 -19.45 -4.70
CA VAL A 58 7.21 -18.98 -3.38
C VAL A 58 6.09 -18.24 -2.67
N LEU A 59 5.41 -17.27 -3.32
CA LEU A 59 4.27 -16.56 -2.73
C LEU A 59 3.15 -17.52 -2.34
N SER A 60 2.79 -18.46 -3.23
CA SER A 60 1.79 -19.49 -2.96
C SER A 60 2.16 -20.34 -1.74
N GLU A 61 3.43 -20.78 -1.64
CA GLU A 61 3.93 -21.56 -0.50
C GLU A 61 3.84 -20.77 0.81
N LYS A 62 4.24 -19.48 0.81
CA LYS A 62 4.21 -18.67 2.04
C LYS A 62 2.78 -18.40 2.51
N ILE A 63 1.83 -18.20 1.59
CA ILE A 63 0.40 -18.14 1.93
C ILE A 63 -0.05 -19.47 2.52
N LYS A 64 0.19 -20.59 1.85
CA LYS A 64 -0.24 -21.94 2.27
C LYS A 64 0.39 -22.39 3.59
N SER A 65 1.60 -21.93 3.92
CA SER A 65 2.24 -22.20 5.20
C SER A 65 1.71 -21.35 6.35
N SER A 66 0.94 -20.31 6.06
CA SER A 66 0.29 -19.46 7.05
C SER A 66 -1.05 -20.06 7.51
N LYS A 67 -1.52 -19.65 8.67
CA LYS A 67 -2.82 -20.06 9.24
C LYS A 67 -3.90 -19.00 9.06
N LYS A 68 -3.52 -17.80 8.67
CA LYS A 68 -4.44 -16.70 8.35
C LYS A 68 -3.79 -15.76 7.35
N LEU A 69 -4.58 -15.28 6.38
CA LEU A 69 -4.27 -14.17 5.50
C LEU A 69 -4.92 -12.91 6.05
N PHE A 70 -4.16 -11.83 6.12
CA PHE A 70 -4.71 -10.50 6.41
C PHE A 70 -4.50 -9.59 5.20
N LEU A 71 -5.56 -8.92 4.81
CA LEU A 71 -5.55 -7.79 3.90
C LEU A 71 -5.74 -6.49 4.70
N GLU A 72 -5.71 -5.34 4.06
CA GLU A 72 -6.05 -4.08 4.72
C GLU A 72 -7.47 -4.14 5.28
N ILE A 73 -8.44 -4.51 4.45
CA ILE A 73 -9.81 -4.84 4.84
C ILE A 73 -10.15 -6.27 4.42
N ASP A 74 -11.07 -6.92 5.13
CA ASP A 74 -11.53 -8.26 4.80
C ASP A 74 -12.51 -8.23 3.61
N LEU A 75 -11.95 -8.43 2.41
CA LEU A 75 -12.73 -8.47 1.16
C LEU A 75 -13.62 -9.71 1.02
N SER A 76 -13.51 -10.69 1.92
CA SER A 76 -14.32 -11.92 1.88
C SER A 76 -15.71 -11.76 2.50
N GLN A 77 -15.97 -10.64 3.17
CA GLN A 77 -17.27 -10.38 3.81
C GLN A 77 -18.37 -10.18 2.77
N PRO A 78 -19.53 -10.84 2.91
CA PRO A 78 -20.57 -10.84 1.87
C PRO A 78 -21.12 -9.46 1.50
N ASN A 79 -21.16 -8.54 2.47
CA ASN A 79 -21.78 -7.20 2.30
C ASN A 79 -20.75 -6.08 2.13
N ILE A 80 -19.47 -6.41 1.97
CA ILE A 80 -18.36 -5.44 1.97
C ILE A 80 -18.56 -4.31 0.94
N GLN A 81 -19.01 -4.65 -0.26
CA GLN A 81 -19.23 -3.68 -1.33
C GLN A 81 -20.40 -2.74 -1.01
N GLN A 82 -21.48 -3.28 -0.44
CA GLN A 82 -22.66 -2.49 -0.05
C GLN A 82 -22.30 -1.53 1.08
N GLU A 83 -21.59 -1.99 2.10
CA GLU A 83 -21.11 -1.14 3.21
C GLU A 83 -20.21 -0.03 2.71
N MET A 84 -19.25 -0.34 1.84
CA MET A 84 -18.36 0.66 1.23
C MET A 84 -19.15 1.71 0.45
N MET A 85 -20.13 1.30 -0.37
CA MET A 85 -20.98 2.21 -1.13
C MET A 85 -21.81 3.14 -0.23
N LEU A 86 -22.39 2.61 0.85
CA LEU A 86 -23.16 3.40 1.82
C LEU A 86 -22.28 4.46 2.51
N MET A 87 -21.07 4.08 2.95
CA MET A 87 -20.13 4.99 3.62
C MET A 87 -19.53 6.06 2.70
N MET A 88 -19.56 5.81 1.38
CA MET A 88 -19.10 6.77 0.37
C MET A 88 -20.19 7.75 -0.07
N GLN A 89 -21.40 7.71 0.46
CA GLN A 89 -22.43 8.69 0.17
C GLN A 89 -22.11 10.05 0.80
N LEU A 90 -22.51 11.10 0.08
CA LEU A 90 -22.52 12.47 0.60
C LEU A 90 -23.77 12.66 1.47
N ASP A 91 -23.61 13.38 2.57
CA ASP A 91 -24.73 13.74 3.44
C ASP A 91 -25.12 15.22 3.19
N GLY A 92 -26.39 15.46 2.91
CA GLY A 92 -26.99 16.79 2.78
C GLY A 92 -26.52 17.61 1.56
N THR A 93 -25.68 17.06 0.68
CA THR A 93 -25.14 17.76 -0.49
C THR A 93 -24.92 16.80 -1.66
N THR A 94 -24.48 17.34 -2.82
CA THR A 94 -24.24 16.60 -4.05
C THR A 94 -22.96 17.08 -4.74
N LEU A 95 -22.34 16.22 -5.59
CA LEU A 95 -21.11 16.59 -6.31
C LEU A 95 -21.25 17.81 -7.18
N ASP A 96 -22.39 17.98 -7.86
CA ASP A 96 -22.65 19.15 -8.71
C ASP A 96 -22.65 20.45 -7.89
N LYS A 97 -23.25 20.45 -6.68
CA LYS A 97 -23.21 21.59 -5.77
C LYS A 97 -21.81 21.88 -5.25
N LEU A 98 -21.04 20.83 -4.94
CA LEU A 98 -19.68 20.97 -4.42
C LEU A 98 -18.69 21.42 -5.50
N ILE A 99 -18.82 20.94 -6.73
CA ILE A 99 -17.97 21.33 -7.87
C ILE A 99 -18.39 22.72 -8.39
N GLY A 100 -19.67 23.08 -8.29
CA GLY A 100 -20.19 24.38 -8.68
C GLY A 100 -20.21 24.61 -10.18
N SER A 101 -19.88 25.83 -10.61
CA SER A 101 -19.92 26.25 -12.05
C SER A 101 -19.11 25.37 -12.99
N ASP A 102 -18.10 24.67 -12.49
CA ASP A 102 -17.23 23.81 -13.32
C ASP A 102 -17.82 22.42 -13.59
N PHE A 103 -18.98 22.09 -12.97
CA PHE A 103 -19.50 20.72 -12.97
C PHE A 103 -19.67 20.14 -14.38
N GLU A 104 -20.28 20.87 -15.32
CA GLU A 104 -20.51 20.36 -16.67
C GLU A 104 -19.20 20.13 -17.43
N THR A 105 -18.19 20.98 -17.23
CA THR A 105 -16.87 20.81 -17.84
C THR A 105 -16.17 19.58 -17.27
N ILE A 106 -16.17 19.44 -15.94
CA ILE A 106 -15.58 18.29 -15.24
C ILE A 106 -16.31 16.99 -15.60
N ASN A 107 -17.65 17.01 -15.64
CA ASN A 107 -18.46 15.85 -16.06
C ASN A 107 -18.13 15.41 -17.50
N THR A 108 -18.03 16.37 -18.43
CA THR A 108 -17.68 16.07 -19.83
C THR A 108 -16.31 15.42 -19.95
N ASN A 109 -15.29 15.96 -19.24
CA ASN A 109 -13.95 15.38 -19.25
C ASN A 109 -13.91 14.02 -18.56
N PHE A 110 -14.58 13.88 -17.41
CA PHE A 110 -14.68 12.61 -16.70
C PHE A 110 -15.35 11.53 -17.57
N GLN A 111 -16.44 11.88 -18.26
CA GLN A 111 -17.13 10.95 -19.16
C GLN A 111 -16.25 10.52 -20.35
N LYS A 112 -15.47 11.45 -20.92
CA LYS A 112 -14.47 11.13 -21.95
C LYS A 112 -13.45 10.09 -21.48
N ILE A 113 -12.97 10.21 -20.23
CA ILE A 113 -11.96 9.34 -19.66
C ILE A 113 -12.54 7.98 -19.25
N THR A 114 -13.67 8.00 -18.54
CA THR A 114 -14.21 6.81 -17.86
C THR A 114 -15.29 6.09 -18.66
N GLY A 115 -15.97 6.79 -19.57
CA GLY A 115 -17.17 6.32 -20.27
C GLY A 115 -18.46 6.55 -19.47
N ALA A 116 -18.40 7.03 -18.23
CA ALA A 116 -19.55 7.22 -17.36
C ALA A 116 -19.73 8.70 -16.96
N SER A 117 -20.97 9.16 -16.87
CA SER A 117 -21.31 10.51 -16.42
C SER A 117 -21.23 10.63 -14.89
N LEU A 118 -20.63 11.71 -14.36
CA LEU A 118 -20.64 12.03 -12.93
C LEU A 118 -22.05 12.19 -12.37
N LYS A 119 -23.04 12.52 -13.21
CA LYS A 119 -24.45 12.63 -12.80
C LYS A 119 -24.99 11.33 -12.20
N LEU A 120 -24.44 10.17 -12.62
CA LEU A 120 -24.78 8.85 -12.07
C LEU A 120 -24.24 8.65 -10.65
N PHE A 121 -23.22 9.42 -10.27
CA PHE A 121 -22.51 9.32 -8.99
C PHE A 121 -22.67 10.58 -8.14
N ASN A 122 -23.67 11.42 -8.45
CA ASN A 122 -23.83 12.75 -7.85
C ASN A 122 -24.03 12.73 -6.33
N GLN A 123 -24.48 11.61 -5.77
CA GLN A 123 -24.69 11.40 -4.34
C GLN A 123 -23.45 10.85 -3.60
N PHE A 124 -22.33 10.63 -4.30
CA PHE A 124 -21.14 10.01 -3.73
C PHE A 124 -20.01 11.01 -3.56
N LYS A 125 -19.12 10.71 -2.61
CA LYS A 125 -17.89 11.47 -2.37
C LYS A 125 -16.98 11.44 -3.60
N PRO A 126 -16.11 12.45 -3.78
CA PRO A 126 -15.17 12.51 -4.91
C PRO A 126 -14.29 11.27 -5.05
N PHE A 127 -14.00 10.60 -3.92
CA PHE A 127 -13.17 9.40 -3.87
C PHE A 127 -13.66 8.28 -4.82
N LEU A 128 -14.98 8.11 -5.01
CA LEU A 128 -15.49 7.15 -5.98
C LEU A 128 -15.06 7.51 -7.41
N GLY A 129 -15.15 8.80 -7.76
CA GLY A 129 -14.67 9.29 -9.06
C GLY A 129 -13.16 9.14 -9.22
N VAL A 130 -12.38 9.41 -8.17
CA VAL A 130 -10.93 9.17 -8.13
C VAL A 130 -10.61 7.70 -8.39
N SER A 131 -11.33 6.77 -7.73
CA SER A 131 -11.14 5.32 -7.94
C SER A 131 -11.41 4.91 -9.40
N MET A 132 -12.46 5.45 -10.02
CA MET A 132 -12.77 5.19 -11.43
C MET A 132 -11.69 5.74 -12.38
N LEU A 133 -11.16 6.93 -12.10
CA LEU A 133 -10.05 7.50 -12.86
C LEU A 133 -8.78 6.66 -12.70
N THR A 134 -8.48 6.21 -11.49
CA THR A 134 -7.30 5.37 -11.21
C THR A 134 -7.32 4.08 -12.05
N LEU A 135 -8.48 3.44 -12.21
CA LEU A 135 -8.62 2.28 -13.10
C LEU A 135 -8.25 2.60 -14.57
N LYS A 136 -8.43 3.84 -15.02
CA LYS A 136 -8.10 4.27 -16.38
C LYS A 136 -6.64 4.72 -16.55
N THR A 137 -5.89 4.85 -15.46
CA THR A 137 -4.44 5.17 -15.55
C THR A 137 -3.59 3.96 -15.88
N VAL A 138 -4.08 2.74 -15.62
CA VAL A 138 -3.34 1.50 -15.90
C VAL A 138 -3.20 1.31 -17.42
N PRO A 139 -1.98 0.99 -17.93
CA PRO A 139 -1.70 1.01 -19.36
C PRO A 139 -2.23 -0.23 -20.14
N CYS A 140 -2.99 -1.10 -19.47
CA CYS A 140 -3.51 -2.35 -20.03
C CYS A 140 -5.01 -2.49 -19.80
N THR A 141 -5.64 -3.40 -20.53
CA THR A 141 -7.04 -3.79 -20.34
C THR A 141 -7.19 -5.03 -19.44
N ASP A 142 -6.14 -5.85 -19.39
CA ASP A 142 -6.05 -7.04 -18.52
C ASP A 142 -5.25 -6.67 -17.27
N PHE A 143 -5.96 -6.15 -16.28
CA PHE A 143 -5.39 -5.80 -14.98
C PHE A 143 -5.95 -6.70 -13.87
N ILE A 144 -5.18 -6.85 -12.82
CA ILE A 144 -5.56 -7.62 -11.63
C ILE A 144 -5.40 -6.77 -10.36
N GLN A 145 -6.03 -7.23 -9.32
CA GLN A 145 -5.82 -6.79 -7.94
C GLN A 145 -5.09 -7.92 -7.20
N PRO A 146 -3.82 -7.75 -6.83
CA PRO A 146 -3.05 -8.80 -6.14
C PRO A 146 -3.73 -9.35 -4.89
N GLU A 147 -4.46 -8.51 -4.16
CA GLU A 147 -5.24 -8.90 -2.98
C GLU A 147 -6.27 -9.99 -3.31
N THR A 148 -6.95 -9.89 -4.45
CA THR A 148 -7.93 -10.91 -4.87
C THR A 148 -7.26 -12.22 -5.25
N VAL A 149 -6.04 -12.17 -5.82
CA VAL A 149 -5.24 -13.37 -6.14
C VAL A 149 -4.81 -14.07 -4.85
N PHE A 150 -4.34 -13.31 -3.85
CA PHE A 150 -3.95 -13.87 -2.55
C PHE A 150 -5.14 -14.43 -1.80
N MET A 151 -6.26 -13.72 -1.78
CA MET A 151 -7.51 -14.18 -1.16
C MET A 151 -7.98 -15.51 -1.79
N LYS A 152 -7.97 -15.61 -3.12
CA LYS A 152 -8.33 -16.85 -3.82
C LYS A 152 -7.39 -18.00 -3.42
N SER A 153 -6.08 -17.76 -3.41
CA SER A 153 -5.09 -18.78 -3.00
C SER A 153 -5.29 -19.24 -1.54
N ALA A 154 -5.63 -18.33 -0.63
CA ALA A 154 -5.92 -18.66 0.76
C ALA A 154 -7.21 -19.49 0.88
N GLN A 155 -8.28 -19.09 0.17
CA GLN A 155 -9.56 -19.80 0.16
C GLN A 155 -9.42 -21.23 -0.39
N GLU A 156 -8.68 -21.41 -1.49
CA GLU A 156 -8.39 -22.73 -2.07
C GLU A 156 -7.60 -23.63 -1.10
N ALA A 157 -6.81 -23.03 -0.21
CA ALA A 157 -6.06 -23.74 0.83
C ALA A 157 -6.82 -23.89 2.15
N GLY A 158 -8.08 -23.43 2.25
CA GLY A 158 -8.88 -23.44 3.48
C GLY A 158 -8.35 -22.48 4.56
N ILE A 159 -7.60 -21.44 4.18
CA ILE A 159 -7.01 -20.47 5.09
C ILE A 159 -7.98 -19.29 5.25
N PRO A 160 -8.40 -18.94 6.48
CA PRO A 160 -9.29 -17.82 6.73
C PRO A 160 -8.63 -16.49 6.34
N VAL A 161 -9.44 -15.57 5.81
CA VAL A 161 -9.08 -14.20 5.49
C VAL A 161 -9.57 -13.28 6.61
N GLY A 162 -8.89 -12.15 6.82
CA GLY A 162 -9.30 -11.09 7.74
C GLY A 162 -8.76 -9.73 7.30
N GLY A 163 -9.24 -8.66 7.94
CA GLY A 163 -8.74 -7.30 7.76
C GLY A 163 -7.83 -6.87 8.92
N LEU A 164 -6.87 -5.98 8.62
CA LEU A 164 -6.11 -5.26 9.62
C LEU A 164 -6.89 -4.07 10.19
N GLU A 165 -7.84 -3.58 9.41
CA GLU A 165 -8.76 -2.50 9.75
C GLU A 165 -10.16 -2.80 9.22
N THR A 166 -11.13 -1.98 9.62
CA THR A 166 -12.50 -2.01 9.13
C THR A 166 -12.67 -1.03 7.95
N ILE A 167 -13.77 -1.17 7.19
CA ILE A 167 -14.15 -0.16 6.18
C ILE A 167 -14.33 1.21 6.83
N SER A 168 -14.91 1.25 8.03
CA SER A 168 -15.10 2.50 8.78
C SER A 168 -13.79 3.22 9.06
N ASP A 169 -12.73 2.48 9.42
CA ASP A 169 -11.39 3.04 9.65
C ASP A 169 -10.82 3.64 8.36
N GLN A 170 -10.96 2.92 7.24
CA GLN A 170 -10.46 3.38 5.94
C GLN A 170 -11.23 4.61 5.44
N VAL A 171 -12.55 4.62 5.58
CA VAL A 171 -13.40 5.78 5.25
C VAL A 171 -13.10 6.97 6.17
N ALA A 172 -12.81 6.72 7.45
CA ALA A 172 -12.39 7.78 8.36
C ALA A 172 -11.05 8.40 7.94
N ALA A 173 -10.10 7.60 7.46
CA ALA A 173 -8.84 8.10 6.91
C ALA A 173 -9.05 9.00 5.68
N ILE A 174 -9.95 8.59 4.75
CA ILE A 174 -10.34 9.40 3.58
C ILE A 174 -11.02 10.70 4.02
N ASN A 175 -11.95 10.63 4.97
CA ASN A 175 -12.72 11.79 5.47
C ASN A 175 -11.88 12.75 6.32
N ALA A 176 -10.69 12.33 6.77
CA ALA A 176 -9.77 13.22 7.49
C ALA A 176 -9.23 14.35 6.58
N GLN A 177 -9.29 14.17 5.27
CA GLN A 177 -9.06 15.25 4.32
C GLN A 177 -10.37 16.06 4.16
N PRO A 178 -10.33 17.40 4.29
CA PRO A 178 -11.50 18.25 4.07
C PRO A 178 -12.14 17.99 2.71
N LEU A 179 -13.46 17.98 2.65
CA LEU A 179 -14.20 17.70 1.41
C LEU A 179 -13.88 18.71 0.29
N SER A 180 -13.62 19.97 0.64
CA SER A 180 -13.14 21.01 -0.27
C SER A 180 -11.84 20.63 -0.98
N ASP A 181 -10.92 20.02 -0.23
CA ASP A 181 -9.62 19.62 -0.76
C ASP A 181 -9.76 18.37 -1.65
N GLN A 182 -10.59 17.40 -1.23
CA GLN A 182 -10.94 16.24 -2.06
C GLN A 182 -11.54 16.67 -3.41
N ILE A 183 -12.44 17.67 -3.43
CA ILE A 183 -13.02 18.25 -4.65
C ILE A 183 -11.94 18.92 -5.51
N THR A 184 -11.06 19.69 -4.90
CA THR A 184 -9.98 20.38 -5.60
C THR A 184 -9.03 19.37 -6.28
N GLU A 185 -8.63 18.33 -5.57
CA GLU A 185 -7.79 17.27 -6.11
C GLU A 185 -8.50 16.47 -7.20
N PHE A 186 -9.77 16.14 -7.01
CA PHE A 186 -10.58 15.47 -8.03
C PHE A 186 -10.66 16.29 -9.32
N LYS A 187 -10.97 17.58 -9.24
CA LYS A 187 -11.00 18.49 -10.40
C LYS A 187 -9.65 18.54 -11.10
N LYS A 188 -8.55 18.64 -10.33
CA LYS A 188 -7.17 18.63 -10.84
C LYS A 188 -6.86 17.32 -11.56
N MET A 189 -7.25 16.18 -10.98
CA MET A 189 -7.04 14.86 -11.58
C MET A 189 -7.78 14.71 -12.91
N VAL A 190 -9.04 15.12 -12.98
CA VAL A 190 -9.83 15.10 -14.24
C VAL A 190 -9.21 16.02 -15.30
N SER A 191 -8.79 17.23 -14.91
CA SER A 191 -8.27 18.23 -15.84
C SER A 191 -6.87 17.90 -16.38
N ASN A 192 -6.06 17.17 -15.59
CA ASN A 192 -4.67 16.82 -15.94
C ASN A 192 -4.48 15.30 -16.06
N PHE A 193 -5.49 14.58 -16.54
CA PHE A 193 -5.53 13.12 -16.50
C PHE A 193 -4.32 12.46 -17.20
N ASP A 194 -3.85 13.00 -18.33
CA ASP A 194 -2.69 12.46 -19.02
C ASP A 194 -1.42 12.52 -18.16
N SER A 195 -1.23 13.58 -17.39
CA SER A 195 -0.12 13.69 -16.43
C SER A 195 -0.25 12.64 -15.31
N VAL A 196 -1.46 12.44 -14.77
CA VAL A 196 -1.73 11.42 -13.76
C VAL A 196 -1.43 10.01 -14.30
N LYS A 197 -1.81 9.75 -15.55
CA LYS A 197 -1.50 8.48 -16.22
C LYS A 197 0.01 8.26 -16.37
N LEU A 198 0.78 9.29 -16.72
CA LEU A 198 2.24 9.20 -16.76
C LEU A 198 2.85 8.91 -15.40
N GLN A 199 2.40 9.59 -14.34
CA GLN A 199 2.85 9.35 -12.98
C GLN A 199 2.56 7.92 -12.52
N MET A 200 1.37 7.39 -12.82
CA MET A 200 1.03 6.00 -12.50
C MET A 200 1.93 5.00 -13.24
N ASN A 201 2.25 5.25 -14.51
CA ASN A 201 3.16 4.41 -15.28
C ASN A 201 4.58 4.39 -14.66
N GLU A 202 5.06 5.53 -14.17
CA GLU A 202 6.34 5.59 -13.45
C GLU A 202 6.26 4.86 -12.10
N LEU A 203 5.16 4.99 -11.35
CA LEU A 203 4.96 4.24 -10.11
C LEU A 203 5.00 2.72 -10.36
N ILE A 204 4.36 2.23 -11.43
CA ILE A 204 4.41 0.81 -11.80
C ILE A 204 5.86 0.36 -12.10
N LYS A 205 6.66 1.19 -12.81
CA LYS A 205 8.08 0.89 -13.06
C LYS A 205 8.88 0.82 -11.76
N VAL A 206 8.63 1.74 -10.81
CA VAL A 206 9.26 1.73 -9.49
C VAL A 206 8.84 0.51 -8.69
N TYR A 207 7.56 0.16 -8.69
CA TYR A 207 7.01 -1.03 -8.01
C TYR A 207 7.71 -2.33 -8.51
N LYS A 208 7.93 -2.46 -9.81
CA LYS A 208 8.61 -3.60 -10.43
C LYS A 208 10.09 -3.75 -10.02
N GLN A 209 10.69 -2.74 -9.40
CA GLN A 209 12.04 -2.83 -8.83
C GLN A 209 12.05 -3.59 -7.50
N ASN A 210 10.90 -3.88 -6.91
CA ASN A 210 10.72 -4.54 -5.61
C ASN A 210 11.41 -3.81 -4.44
N ASP A 211 11.60 -2.50 -4.55
CA ASP A 211 12.25 -1.67 -3.54
C ASP A 211 11.21 -0.84 -2.79
N VAL A 212 10.84 -1.28 -1.59
CA VAL A 212 9.83 -0.62 -0.76
C VAL A 212 10.21 0.80 -0.36
N GLU A 213 11.51 1.06 -0.14
CA GLU A 213 12.00 2.39 0.19
C GLU A 213 11.89 3.33 -1.01
N ARG A 214 12.23 2.84 -2.21
CA ARG A 214 12.09 3.62 -3.45
C ARG A 214 10.63 3.91 -3.79
N ILE A 215 9.72 2.96 -3.53
CA ILE A 215 8.26 3.17 -3.69
C ILE A 215 7.80 4.30 -2.76
N TYR A 216 8.17 4.24 -1.48
CA TYR A 216 7.82 5.27 -0.50
C TYR A 216 8.39 6.64 -0.90
N GLN A 217 9.68 6.72 -1.27
CA GLN A 217 10.32 7.95 -1.73
C GLN A 217 9.62 8.53 -2.98
N PHE A 218 9.26 7.67 -3.94
CA PHE A 218 8.54 8.11 -5.13
C PHE A 218 7.19 8.74 -4.78
N MET A 219 6.45 8.17 -3.83
CA MET A 219 5.19 8.75 -3.36
C MET A 219 5.41 10.14 -2.73
N GLN A 220 6.49 10.31 -1.96
CA GLN A 220 6.88 11.60 -1.40
C GLN A 220 7.21 12.63 -2.49
N GLU A 221 7.97 12.25 -3.52
CA GLU A 221 8.35 13.10 -4.65
C GLU A 221 7.13 13.59 -5.46
N GLN A 222 6.00 12.86 -5.45
CA GLN A 222 4.75 13.25 -6.11
C GLN A 222 3.95 14.31 -5.35
N GLN A 223 4.55 14.99 -4.37
CA GLN A 223 3.93 16.05 -3.56
C GLN A 223 2.67 15.57 -2.82
N MET A 224 2.71 14.36 -2.29
CA MET A 224 1.74 13.90 -1.32
C MET A 224 1.66 14.92 -0.17
N THR A 225 0.45 15.38 0.14
CA THR A 225 0.30 16.34 1.24
C THR A 225 0.62 15.67 2.58
N ASP A 226 1.17 16.42 3.54
CA ASP A 226 1.42 15.92 4.90
C ASP A 226 0.15 15.30 5.51
N ALA A 227 -1.01 15.92 5.26
CA ALA A 227 -2.30 15.43 5.75
C ALA A 227 -2.67 14.08 5.14
N PHE A 228 -2.42 13.88 3.84
CA PHE A 228 -2.66 12.60 3.17
C PHE A 228 -1.73 11.53 3.74
N GLU A 229 -0.42 11.80 3.81
CA GLU A 229 0.56 10.86 4.37
C GLU A 229 0.20 10.45 5.80
N GLN A 230 -0.11 11.43 6.66
CA GLN A 230 -0.47 11.17 8.05
C GLN A 230 -1.71 10.30 8.17
N ASN A 231 -2.75 10.54 7.39
CA ASN A 231 -4.02 9.83 7.55
C ASN A 231 -4.07 8.54 6.75
N MET A 232 -3.53 8.52 5.52
CA MET A 232 -3.63 7.35 4.64
C MET A 232 -2.52 6.33 4.86
N LEU A 233 -1.37 6.72 5.43
CA LEU A 233 -0.24 5.81 5.69
C LEU A 233 0.09 5.70 7.17
N ILE A 234 0.60 6.77 7.80
CA ILE A 234 1.26 6.71 9.11
C ILE A 234 0.32 6.25 10.23
N LYS A 235 -0.86 6.88 10.34
CA LYS A 235 -1.84 6.50 11.38
C LYS A 235 -2.33 5.07 11.20
N ARG A 236 -2.61 4.66 9.97
CA ARG A 236 -3.05 3.30 9.66
C ARG A 236 -1.95 2.30 9.99
N ASN A 237 -0.70 2.54 9.59
CA ASN A 237 0.44 1.71 9.94
C ASN A 237 0.51 1.49 11.46
N LYS A 238 0.47 2.58 12.24
CA LYS A 238 0.51 2.51 13.71
C LYS A 238 -0.65 1.71 14.30
N ASN A 239 -1.85 1.88 13.76
CA ASN A 239 -3.05 1.15 14.20
C ASN A 239 -2.97 -0.35 13.87
N TRP A 240 -2.30 -0.74 12.80
CA TRP A 240 -2.15 -2.15 12.40
C TRP A 240 -1.14 -2.92 13.27
N ILE A 241 -0.10 -2.26 13.80
CA ILE A 241 0.98 -2.92 14.55
C ILE A 241 0.48 -3.80 15.69
N PRO A 242 -0.44 -3.36 16.59
CA PRO A 242 -0.96 -4.23 17.63
C PRO A 242 -1.65 -5.50 17.10
N SER A 243 -2.45 -5.37 16.02
CA SER A 243 -3.15 -6.49 15.38
C SER A 243 -2.19 -7.46 14.72
N ILE A 244 -1.15 -6.97 14.05
CA ILE A 244 -0.09 -7.78 13.44
C ILE A 244 0.63 -8.57 14.55
N ILE A 245 1.09 -7.88 15.60
CA ILE A 245 1.81 -8.51 16.72
C ILE A 245 0.95 -9.58 17.39
N HIS A 246 -0.30 -9.26 17.70
CA HIS A 246 -1.21 -10.23 18.30
C HIS A 246 -1.37 -11.49 17.43
N SER A 247 -1.56 -11.32 16.13
CA SER A 247 -1.74 -12.44 15.21
C SER A 247 -0.50 -13.32 15.11
N ILE A 248 0.70 -12.74 14.92
CA ILE A 248 1.94 -13.51 14.74
C ILE A 248 2.37 -14.25 16.01
N GLN A 249 1.97 -13.77 17.19
CA GLN A 249 2.20 -14.46 18.45
C GLN A 249 1.33 -15.71 18.63
N ILE A 250 0.13 -15.72 18.02
CA ILE A 250 -0.81 -16.85 18.11
C ILE A 250 -0.50 -17.90 17.04
N GLN A 251 -0.24 -17.44 15.80
CA GLN A 251 -0.10 -18.34 14.64
C GLN A 251 0.70 -17.67 13.51
N PRO A 252 1.37 -18.46 12.63
CA PRO A 252 1.99 -17.91 11.45
C PRO A 252 0.92 -17.28 10.54
N SER A 253 1.16 -16.03 10.12
CA SER A 253 0.20 -15.23 9.36
C SER A 253 0.88 -14.62 8.13
N PHE A 254 0.10 -14.41 7.07
CA PHE A 254 0.52 -13.67 5.88
C PHE A 254 -0.25 -12.35 5.82
N PHE A 255 0.46 -11.24 5.69
CA PHE A 255 -0.10 -9.89 5.59
C PHE A 255 0.16 -9.34 4.20
N ALA A 256 -0.88 -8.86 3.51
CA ALA A 256 -0.77 -8.22 2.20
C ALA A 256 -1.40 -6.83 2.27
N VAL A 257 -0.56 -5.80 2.16
CA VAL A 257 -0.94 -4.38 2.26
C VAL A 257 -0.28 -3.59 1.13
N GLY A 258 -0.79 -2.42 0.81
CA GLY A 258 -0.19 -1.57 -0.20
C GLY A 258 1.29 -1.32 0.07
N ALA A 259 2.14 -1.42 -0.97
CA ALA A 259 3.59 -1.37 -0.82
C ALA A 259 4.11 -0.06 -0.20
N ALA A 260 3.37 1.04 -0.38
CA ALA A 260 3.69 2.33 0.24
C ALA A 260 3.63 2.30 1.78
N HIS A 261 2.90 1.35 2.37
CA HIS A 261 2.85 1.14 3.82
C HIS A 261 4.10 0.49 4.40
N LEU A 262 4.97 -0.10 3.57
CA LEU A 262 6.13 -0.86 4.03
C LEU A 262 7.36 0.01 4.29
N GLY A 263 7.63 0.97 3.40
CA GLY A 263 8.83 1.80 3.43
C GLY A 263 8.74 3.01 4.38
N GLY A 264 9.88 3.67 4.56
CA GLY A 264 10.02 4.84 5.41
C GLY A 264 10.11 4.53 6.91
N LYS A 265 10.39 5.57 7.69
CA LYS A 265 10.57 5.46 9.16
C LYS A 265 9.33 5.03 9.90
N GLU A 266 8.15 5.40 9.40
CA GLU A 266 6.84 5.07 9.95
C GLU A 266 6.16 3.94 9.16
N GLY A 267 6.92 3.24 8.32
CA GLY A 267 6.46 2.05 7.59
C GLY A 267 6.34 0.83 8.50
N VAL A 268 5.50 -0.11 8.11
CA VAL A 268 5.22 -1.33 8.90
C VAL A 268 6.50 -2.10 9.20
N ILE A 269 7.46 -2.16 8.26
CA ILE A 269 8.76 -2.83 8.47
C ILE A 269 9.53 -2.16 9.60
N ALA A 270 9.67 -0.83 9.59
CA ALA A 270 10.39 -0.07 10.60
C ALA A 270 9.71 -0.21 11.96
N LEU A 271 8.39 -0.05 12.02
CA LEU A 271 7.60 -0.15 13.25
C LEU A 271 7.69 -1.54 13.90
N LEU A 272 7.68 -2.62 13.12
CA LEU A 272 7.87 -3.97 13.65
C LEU A 272 9.30 -4.19 14.14
N LYS A 273 10.32 -3.63 13.46
CA LYS A 273 11.71 -3.67 13.94
C LYS A 273 11.88 -2.94 15.27
N GLU A 274 11.23 -1.78 15.46
CA GLU A 274 11.20 -1.06 16.75
C GLU A 274 10.58 -1.87 17.88
N LYS A 275 9.63 -2.76 17.56
CA LYS A 275 9.05 -3.72 18.51
C LYS A 275 9.92 -4.96 18.73
N GLY A 276 11.14 -5.00 18.18
CA GLY A 276 12.12 -6.08 18.40
C GLY A 276 11.97 -7.27 17.44
N TYR A 277 11.10 -7.20 16.43
CA TYR A 277 11.01 -8.24 15.40
C TYR A 277 12.13 -8.09 14.36
N GLN A 278 12.53 -9.23 13.80
CA GLN A 278 13.48 -9.29 12.68
C GLN A 278 12.70 -9.39 11.37
N LEU A 279 12.94 -8.46 10.47
CA LEU A 279 12.35 -8.45 9.13
C LEU A 279 13.45 -8.61 8.10
N THR A 280 13.38 -9.69 7.34
CA THR A 280 14.33 -10.04 6.29
C THR A 280 13.63 -10.15 4.94
N PRO A 281 14.20 -9.53 3.87
CA PRO A 281 13.61 -9.65 2.54
C PRO A 281 13.73 -11.09 2.02
N VAL A 282 12.67 -11.57 1.37
CA VAL A 282 12.60 -12.91 0.78
C VAL A 282 12.55 -12.78 -0.73
N LYS A 283 13.44 -13.48 -1.44
CA LYS A 283 13.37 -13.58 -2.89
C LYS A 283 12.19 -14.48 -3.29
N TYR A 284 11.36 -14.03 -4.22
CA TYR A 284 10.16 -14.74 -4.64
C TYR A 284 9.98 -14.74 -6.16
#